data_71af9a23ca5ed63349da30daa5b7f1cb
#
_entry.id   71af9a23ca5ed63349da30daa5b7f1cb
#
_cell.length_a   1.000
_cell.length_b   1.000
_cell.length_c   1.000
_cell.angle_alpha   90.00
_cell.angle_beta   90.00
_cell.angle_gamma   90.00
#
_symmetry.space_group_name_H-M   'P 1'
#
loop_
_entity.id
_entity.type
_entity.pdbx_description
1 polymer ?
#
loop_
_entity_poly.entity_id
_entity_poly.type
_entity_poly.pdbx_seq_one_letter_code
_entity_poly.pdbx_strand_id
1 'polypeptide(L)'
;MTSQIRVDSIVPTTGVPTGGGGGIVQVISVTKTDAESLTSNSTETLIPGMEATITPKSSSNKILVMVTLNASVGDNYSGHYAVLKRGSTNIAIGDAAGNRNRVSISLQAPCFYDANSSALYGPGQTSIQFLDSPTTTSATTYGLYHADPESLNALYIKRSRGDGDNNAYNRISSSITLMEVSG
;
A
#
# COMPACT_ATOMS: atom_id res chain seq x y z
N MET A 1 30.96 36.21 -26.47
CA MET A 1 30.66 36.16 -25.00
C MET A 1 29.33 35.53 -24.84
N THR A 2 29.25 34.43 -24.11
CA THR A 2 27.96 33.80 -23.76
C THR A 2 27.42 34.46 -22.49
N SER A 3 26.27 35.11 -22.61
CA SER A 3 25.59 35.68 -21.44
C SER A 3 25.00 34.56 -20.59
N GLN A 4 25.29 34.58 -19.29
CA GLN A 4 24.71 33.68 -18.32
C GLN A 4 23.75 34.45 -17.41
N ILE A 5 22.52 34.00 -17.29
CA ILE A 5 21.57 34.46 -16.27
C ILE A 5 21.67 33.53 -15.08
N ARG A 6 22.06 34.06 -13.92
CA ARG A 6 22.02 33.34 -12.64
C ARG A 6 20.78 33.79 -11.86
N VAL A 7 19.95 32.88 -11.49
CA VAL A 7 18.73 33.12 -10.68
C VAL A 7 18.73 32.17 -9.50
N ASP A 8 18.26 32.62 -8.34
CA ASP A 8 18.22 31.80 -7.12
C ASP A 8 17.07 30.76 -7.19
N SER A 9 16.04 31.03 -8.00
CA SER A 9 14.98 30.07 -8.27
C SER A 9 14.31 30.36 -9.60
N ILE A 10 13.84 29.31 -10.28
CA ILE A 10 12.96 29.40 -11.44
C ILE A 10 11.62 28.83 -11.01
N VAL A 11 10.59 29.70 -10.87
CA VAL A 11 9.23 29.29 -10.58
C VAL A 11 8.46 29.30 -11.90
N PRO A 12 8.13 28.15 -12.48
CA PRO A 12 7.30 28.12 -13.68
C PRO A 12 5.88 28.59 -13.36
N THR A 13 5.27 29.32 -14.28
CA THR A 13 3.86 29.74 -14.17
C THR A 13 2.90 28.54 -14.23
N THR A 14 3.35 27.42 -14.81
CA THR A 14 2.61 26.15 -14.87
C THR A 14 3.60 24.98 -14.90
N GLY A 15 3.41 23.98 -14.03
CA GLY A 15 4.20 22.73 -14.04
C GLY A 15 5.47 22.76 -13.19
N VAL A 16 6.26 21.70 -13.28
CA VAL A 16 7.54 21.54 -12.58
C VAL A 16 8.66 22.23 -13.35
N PRO A 17 9.67 22.84 -12.68
CA PRO A 17 10.83 23.42 -13.34
C PRO A 17 11.51 22.42 -14.28
N THR A 18 11.63 22.76 -15.56
CA THR A 18 12.40 21.94 -16.51
C THR A 18 13.90 22.16 -16.26
N GLY A 19 14.62 21.07 -15.96
CA GLY A 19 16.08 21.10 -15.77
C GLY A 19 16.59 20.58 -14.43
N GLY A 20 15.72 20.36 -13.45
CA GLY A 20 16.05 19.62 -12.24
C GLY A 20 15.49 18.20 -12.36
N GLY A 21 16.31 17.23 -12.72
CA GLY A 21 15.84 15.83 -12.80
C GLY A 21 15.27 15.35 -11.47
N GLY A 22 14.07 14.71 -11.48
CA GLY A 22 13.58 13.95 -10.35
C GLY A 22 12.71 14.71 -9.33
N GLY A 23 11.95 15.74 -9.72
CA GLY A 23 11.01 16.42 -8.83
C GLY A 23 9.74 15.60 -8.56
N ILE A 24 9.16 15.75 -7.35
CA ILE A 24 7.81 15.27 -7.04
C ILE A 24 6.81 16.22 -7.72
N VAL A 25 5.98 15.67 -8.61
CA VAL A 25 5.02 16.44 -9.42
C VAL A 25 3.70 16.61 -8.66
N GLN A 26 3.23 15.55 -8.01
CA GLN A 26 2.02 15.55 -7.18
C GLN A 26 2.06 14.41 -6.16
N VAL A 27 1.29 14.56 -5.11
CA VAL A 27 1.12 13.55 -4.06
C VAL A 27 -0.38 13.35 -3.80
N ILE A 28 -0.82 12.11 -3.80
CA ILE A 28 -2.16 11.68 -3.38
C ILE A 28 -1.99 10.73 -2.21
N SER A 29 -2.66 11.00 -1.10
CA SER A 29 -2.59 10.12 0.07
C SER A 29 -4.00 9.85 0.61
N VAL A 30 -4.26 8.58 0.89
CA VAL A 30 -5.48 8.11 1.54
C VAL A 30 -5.09 7.43 2.85
N THR A 31 -5.74 7.84 3.93
CA THR A 31 -5.56 7.27 5.26
C THR A 31 -6.85 6.63 5.71
N LYS A 32 -6.79 5.32 5.97
CA LYS A 32 -7.90 4.57 6.55
C LYS A 32 -7.86 4.71 8.08
N THR A 33 -8.93 5.25 8.68
CA THR A 33 -9.04 5.50 10.12
C THR A 33 -10.14 4.67 10.81
N ASP A 34 -10.98 3.98 10.07
CA ASP A 34 -11.99 3.05 10.57
C ASP A 34 -11.43 1.63 10.69
N ALA A 35 -11.81 0.90 11.73
CA ALA A 35 -11.46 -0.51 11.88
C ALA A 35 -12.45 -1.40 11.14
N GLU A 36 -11.97 -2.53 10.61
CA GLU A 36 -12.79 -3.43 9.83
C GLU A 36 -12.38 -4.89 10.04
N SER A 37 -13.33 -5.79 9.88
CA SER A 37 -13.10 -7.23 9.82
C SER A 37 -13.45 -7.72 8.42
N LEU A 38 -12.48 -8.29 7.73
CA LEU A 38 -12.67 -8.83 6.41
C LEU A 38 -12.79 -10.35 6.50
N THR A 39 -13.85 -10.86 5.91
CA THR A 39 -14.06 -12.32 5.83
C THR A 39 -12.94 -12.95 5.02
N SER A 40 -12.48 -14.10 5.46
CA SER A 40 -11.54 -14.91 4.73
C SER A 40 -12.09 -15.30 3.37
N ASN A 41 -11.28 -15.14 2.32
CA ASN A 41 -11.65 -15.47 0.96
C ASN A 41 -10.41 -15.86 0.16
N SER A 42 -10.50 -16.93 -0.62
CA SER A 42 -9.42 -17.35 -1.53
C SER A 42 -9.26 -16.42 -2.74
N THR A 43 -10.27 -15.57 -3.02
CA THR A 43 -10.21 -14.58 -4.10
C THR A 43 -9.67 -13.26 -3.58
N GLU A 44 -8.74 -12.65 -4.32
CA GLU A 44 -8.18 -11.35 -3.99
C GLU A 44 -9.28 -10.28 -3.97
N THR A 45 -9.55 -9.75 -2.78
CA THR A 45 -10.59 -8.75 -2.52
C THR A 45 -9.94 -7.45 -2.04
N LEU A 46 -10.40 -6.31 -2.56
CA LEU A 46 -9.90 -5.00 -2.16
C LEU A 46 -10.09 -4.81 -0.65
N ILE A 47 -9.04 -4.35 0.03
CA ILE A 47 -9.16 -3.85 1.41
C ILE A 47 -9.82 -2.46 1.33
N PRO A 48 -11.04 -2.29 1.84
CA PRO A 48 -11.77 -1.02 1.73
C PRO A 48 -10.97 0.15 2.29
N GLY A 49 -10.91 1.26 1.56
CA GLY A 49 -10.14 2.45 1.93
C GLY A 49 -8.62 2.33 1.75
N MET A 50 -8.13 1.22 1.16
CA MET A 50 -6.72 1.04 0.80
C MET A 50 -6.51 1.13 -0.71
N GLU A 51 -7.13 2.14 -1.33
CA GLU A 51 -6.93 2.49 -2.73
C GLU A 51 -6.79 4.00 -2.91
N ALA A 52 -6.05 4.40 -3.93
CA ALA A 52 -5.87 5.79 -4.33
C ALA A 52 -5.76 5.89 -5.86
N THR A 53 -6.27 6.99 -6.42
CA THR A 53 -6.23 7.24 -7.86
C THR A 53 -5.40 8.48 -8.15
N ILE A 54 -4.51 8.39 -9.11
CA ILE A 54 -3.66 9.48 -9.59
C ILE A 54 -3.81 9.62 -11.11
N THR A 55 -3.77 10.86 -11.61
CA THR A 55 -3.74 11.14 -13.05
C THR A 55 -2.37 11.70 -13.40
N PRO A 56 -1.45 10.89 -13.96
CA PRO A 56 -0.10 11.34 -14.25
C PRO A 56 -0.06 12.50 -15.23
N LYS A 57 0.83 13.45 -15.00
CA LYS A 57 0.99 14.65 -15.87
C LYS A 57 1.80 14.34 -17.12
N SER A 58 2.59 13.28 -17.11
CA SER A 58 3.33 12.78 -18.29
C SER A 58 3.36 11.26 -18.30
N SER A 59 3.32 10.67 -19.49
CA SER A 59 3.47 9.21 -19.65
C SER A 59 4.89 8.71 -19.37
N SER A 60 5.88 9.58 -19.33
CA SER A 60 7.26 9.27 -18.92
C SER A 60 7.44 9.24 -17.39
N ASN A 61 6.53 9.87 -16.65
CA ASN A 61 6.63 9.95 -15.19
C ASN A 61 6.39 8.60 -14.54
N LYS A 62 6.98 8.42 -13.37
CA LYS A 62 6.83 7.22 -12.54
C LYS A 62 5.96 7.52 -11.33
N ILE A 63 5.34 6.49 -10.78
CA ILE A 63 4.54 6.60 -9.56
C ILE A 63 5.22 5.79 -8.45
N LEU A 64 5.73 6.48 -7.43
CA LEU A 64 6.15 5.83 -6.19
C LEU A 64 4.90 5.54 -5.36
N VAL A 65 4.61 4.25 -5.21
CA VAL A 65 3.51 3.75 -4.38
C VAL A 65 4.09 3.37 -3.02
N MET A 66 3.55 3.95 -1.95
CA MET A 66 3.91 3.64 -0.57
C MET A 66 2.67 3.19 0.16
N VAL A 67 2.71 1.99 0.75
CA VAL A 67 1.61 1.42 1.53
C VAL A 67 2.12 1.10 2.92
N THR A 68 1.35 1.49 3.94
CA THR A 68 1.51 1.03 5.32
C THR A 68 0.20 0.37 5.73
N LEU A 69 0.24 -0.93 5.99
CA LEU A 69 -0.91 -1.70 6.44
C LEU A 69 -0.71 -2.12 7.89
N ASN A 70 -1.70 -1.82 8.73
CA ASN A 70 -1.79 -2.28 10.10
C ASN A 70 -2.96 -3.26 10.22
N ALA A 71 -2.65 -4.53 10.49
CA ALA A 71 -3.64 -5.59 10.51
C ALA A 71 -3.28 -6.67 11.53
N SER A 72 -4.24 -7.49 11.91
CA SER A 72 -4.03 -8.74 12.63
C SER A 72 -4.83 -9.86 11.97
N VAL A 73 -4.34 -11.10 12.10
CA VAL A 73 -5.01 -12.28 11.56
C VAL A 73 -5.65 -13.10 12.68
N GLY A 74 -6.68 -13.84 12.33
CA GLY A 74 -7.47 -14.61 13.31
C GLY A 74 -6.74 -15.83 13.90
N ASP A 75 -5.73 -16.37 13.19
CA ASP A 75 -4.99 -17.57 13.57
C ASP A 75 -3.58 -17.60 12.95
N ASN A 76 -2.70 -18.47 13.49
CA ASN A 76 -1.33 -18.67 13.04
C ASN A 76 -1.19 -19.61 11.83
N TYR A 77 -2.25 -20.30 11.45
CA TYR A 77 -2.23 -21.25 10.32
C TYR A 77 -2.83 -20.66 9.03
N SER A 78 -3.28 -19.42 9.04
CA SER A 78 -3.87 -18.82 7.85
C SER A 78 -2.81 -18.34 6.85
N GLY A 79 -3.06 -18.58 5.56
CA GLY A 79 -2.22 -18.18 4.45
C GLY A 79 -2.45 -16.73 3.99
N HIS A 80 -2.89 -15.83 4.87
CA HIS A 80 -3.20 -14.46 4.50
C HIS A 80 -2.05 -13.74 3.79
N TYR A 81 -2.38 -13.11 2.69
CA TYR A 81 -1.45 -12.26 1.95
C TYR A 81 -2.14 -11.02 1.39
N ALA A 82 -1.35 -10.06 0.94
CA ALA A 82 -1.86 -8.93 0.18
C ALA A 82 -1.07 -8.74 -1.12
N VAL A 83 -1.78 -8.24 -2.13
CA VAL A 83 -1.25 -7.92 -3.46
C VAL A 83 -1.56 -6.47 -3.77
N LEU A 84 -0.53 -5.73 -4.15
CA LEU A 84 -0.69 -4.40 -4.73
C LEU A 84 -1.09 -4.52 -6.18
N LYS A 85 -2.18 -3.84 -6.57
CA LYS A 85 -2.63 -3.81 -7.96
C LYS A 85 -2.61 -2.39 -8.51
N ARG A 86 -2.28 -2.28 -9.80
CA ARG A 86 -2.59 -1.15 -10.66
C ARG A 86 -3.78 -1.53 -11.53
N GLY A 87 -4.95 -0.97 -11.28
CA GLY A 87 -6.19 -1.46 -11.87
C GLY A 87 -6.40 -2.95 -11.56
N SER A 88 -6.40 -3.80 -12.59
CA SER A 88 -6.50 -5.26 -12.44
C SER A 88 -5.15 -5.98 -12.44
N THR A 89 -4.04 -5.28 -12.65
CA THR A 89 -2.70 -5.88 -12.81
C THR A 89 -1.98 -5.96 -11.48
N ASN A 90 -1.55 -7.16 -11.09
CA ASN A 90 -0.70 -7.36 -9.92
C ASN A 90 0.69 -6.77 -10.17
N ILE A 91 1.17 -5.93 -9.25
CA ILE A 91 2.50 -5.30 -9.28
C ILE A 91 3.23 -5.54 -7.96
N ALA A 92 4.53 -5.29 -7.94
CA ALA A 92 5.37 -5.51 -6.75
C ALA A 92 5.25 -6.92 -6.17
N ILE A 93 5.14 -7.93 -7.02
CA ILE A 93 5.00 -9.34 -6.62
C ILE A 93 6.31 -10.10 -6.79
N GLY A 94 6.49 -11.15 -5.97
CA GLY A 94 7.64 -12.06 -6.05
C GLY A 94 7.73 -12.81 -7.39
N ASP A 95 8.82 -13.52 -7.59
CA ASP A 95 9.06 -14.38 -8.75
C ASP A 95 8.17 -15.64 -8.74
N ALA A 96 8.09 -16.32 -9.88
CA ALA A 96 7.34 -17.57 -9.97
C ALA A 96 8.16 -18.74 -9.39
N ALA A 97 7.57 -19.50 -8.47
CA ALA A 97 8.23 -20.63 -7.82
C ALA A 97 7.24 -21.80 -7.58
N GLY A 98 7.03 -22.62 -8.56
CA GLY A 98 6.08 -23.74 -8.51
C GLY A 98 4.65 -23.26 -8.23
N ASN A 99 3.99 -23.85 -7.23
CA ASN A 99 2.60 -23.52 -6.86
C ASN A 99 2.49 -22.40 -5.80
N ARG A 100 3.59 -21.69 -5.50
CA ARG A 100 3.58 -20.62 -4.50
C ARG A 100 2.84 -19.38 -5.01
N ASN A 101 2.02 -18.78 -4.15
CA ASN A 101 1.37 -17.51 -4.47
C ASN A 101 2.42 -16.41 -4.63
N ARG A 102 2.31 -15.64 -5.70
CA ARG A 102 3.14 -14.47 -5.95
C ARG A 102 2.45 -13.26 -5.35
N VAL A 103 2.98 -12.76 -4.25
CA VAL A 103 2.32 -11.75 -3.42
C VAL A 103 3.22 -10.53 -3.20
N SER A 104 2.63 -9.40 -2.85
CA SER A 104 3.37 -8.20 -2.48
C SER A 104 3.73 -8.19 -0.99
N ILE A 105 2.85 -8.75 -0.15
CA ILE A 105 3.03 -8.86 1.30
C ILE A 105 2.52 -10.23 1.76
N SER A 106 3.29 -10.92 2.60
CA SER A 106 2.77 -12.00 3.44
C SER A 106 2.26 -11.41 4.75
N LEU A 107 1.03 -11.74 5.11
CA LEU A 107 0.38 -11.28 6.34
C LEU A 107 0.41 -12.36 7.44
N GLN A 108 1.28 -13.36 7.29
CA GLN A 108 1.44 -14.44 8.27
C GLN A 108 2.30 -14.01 9.46
N ALA A 109 2.12 -14.71 10.59
CA ALA A 109 3.01 -14.62 11.75
C ALA A 109 4.51 -14.72 11.34
N PRO A 110 5.46 -14.09 12.01
CA PRO A 110 5.47 -13.85 13.47
C PRO A 110 5.10 -12.42 13.88
N CYS A 111 4.90 -11.50 12.94
CA CYS A 111 4.61 -10.11 13.30
C CYS A 111 3.20 -9.90 13.87
N PHE A 112 2.30 -10.88 13.70
CA PHE A 112 0.86 -10.75 13.98
C PHE A 112 0.33 -11.79 14.96
N TYR A 113 1.18 -12.65 15.51
CA TYR A 113 0.78 -13.81 16.35
C TYR A 113 1.54 -13.88 17.67
N ASP A 114 0.82 -14.17 18.74
CA ASP A 114 1.36 -14.62 20.02
C ASP A 114 0.94 -16.07 20.27
N ALA A 115 1.94 -16.96 20.42
CA ALA A 115 1.74 -18.40 20.65
C ALA A 115 0.97 -18.71 21.95
N ASN A 116 0.95 -17.80 22.90
CA ASN A 116 0.21 -17.93 24.16
C ASN A 116 -1.22 -17.34 24.10
N SER A 117 -1.66 -16.88 22.96
CA SER A 117 -3.02 -16.84 22.42
C SER A 117 -4.16 -16.17 23.17
N SER A 118 -4.02 -15.55 24.27
CA SER A 118 -5.19 -14.95 24.91
C SER A 118 -5.38 -13.49 24.59
N ALA A 119 -4.40 -12.80 24.06
CA ALA A 119 -4.54 -11.38 23.80
C ALA A 119 -3.51 -10.86 22.80
N LEU A 120 -3.88 -10.88 21.56
CA LEU A 120 -3.21 -10.00 20.61
C LEU A 120 -3.72 -8.58 20.84
N TYR A 121 -2.97 -7.80 21.59
CA TYR A 121 -3.36 -6.45 22.01
C TYR A 121 -3.15 -5.39 20.91
N GLY A 122 -2.33 -5.67 19.91
CA GLY A 122 -2.07 -4.73 18.83
C GLY A 122 -2.00 -5.38 17.45
N PRO A 123 -2.33 -4.66 16.39
CA PRO A 123 -2.08 -5.10 15.02
C PRO A 123 -0.58 -5.02 14.71
N GLY A 124 -0.12 -5.93 13.85
CA GLY A 124 1.19 -5.83 13.24
C GLY A 124 1.20 -4.79 12.11
N GLN A 125 2.36 -4.22 11.84
CA GLN A 125 2.56 -3.28 10.74
C GLN A 125 3.41 -3.90 9.64
N THR A 126 2.98 -3.69 8.40
CA THR A 126 3.76 -4.03 7.23
C THR A 126 3.72 -2.89 6.20
N SER A 127 4.73 -2.81 5.33
CA SER A 127 4.81 -1.76 4.34
C SER A 127 5.34 -2.26 3.01
N ILE A 128 4.92 -1.60 1.93
CA ILE A 128 5.46 -1.76 0.58
C ILE A 128 5.88 -0.40 0.08
N GLN A 129 7.01 -0.37 -0.64
CA GLN A 129 7.40 0.75 -1.49
C GLN A 129 7.71 0.19 -2.88
N PHE A 130 7.09 0.76 -3.90
CA PHE A 130 7.26 0.32 -5.28
C PHE A 130 7.22 1.51 -6.24
N LEU A 131 8.21 1.60 -7.10
CA LEU A 131 8.28 2.61 -8.15
C LEU A 131 7.75 2.02 -9.46
N ASP A 132 6.52 2.39 -9.81
CA ASP A 132 5.81 1.92 -11.01
C ASP A 132 6.02 2.86 -12.21
N SER A 133 5.93 2.30 -13.40
CA SER A 133 5.94 3.02 -14.68
C SER A 133 4.62 2.77 -15.41
N PRO A 134 3.56 3.53 -15.14
CA PRO A 134 2.23 3.28 -15.71
C PRO A 134 2.14 3.63 -17.20
N THR A 135 3.07 4.44 -17.73
CA THR A 135 3.16 4.85 -19.15
C THR A 135 1.85 5.44 -19.70
N THR A 136 1.11 6.18 -18.90
CA THR A 136 -0.19 6.77 -19.26
C THR A 136 -0.38 8.12 -18.58
N THR A 137 -1.26 8.95 -19.16
CA THR A 137 -1.77 10.18 -18.56
C THR A 137 -3.25 10.04 -18.15
N SER A 138 -3.82 8.84 -18.24
CA SER A 138 -5.17 8.56 -17.78
C SER A 138 -5.19 8.32 -16.27
N ALA A 139 -6.35 8.54 -15.65
CA ALA A 139 -6.56 8.22 -14.24
C ALA A 139 -6.24 6.75 -13.96
N THR A 140 -5.34 6.50 -13.02
CA THR A 140 -4.81 5.19 -12.69
C THR A 140 -5.01 4.93 -11.21
N THR A 141 -5.72 3.87 -10.87
CA THR A 141 -6.00 3.47 -9.49
C THR A 141 -5.01 2.39 -9.04
N TYR A 142 -4.45 2.58 -7.85
CA TYR A 142 -3.65 1.61 -7.12
C TYR A 142 -4.42 1.18 -5.89
N GLY A 143 -4.49 -0.12 -5.64
CA GLY A 143 -5.21 -0.67 -4.49
C GLY A 143 -4.51 -1.87 -3.88
N LEU A 144 -4.71 -2.06 -2.57
CA LEU A 144 -4.22 -3.21 -1.84
C LEU A 144 -5.35 -4.23 -1.69
N TYR A 145 -5.13 -5.44 -2.18
CA TYR A 145 -6.08 -6.55 -2.16
C TYR A 145 -5.56 -7.64 -1.24
N HIS A 146 -6.44 -8.27 -0.47
CA HIS A 146 -6.09 -9.40 0.38
C HIS A 146 -6.75 -10.68 -0.09
N ALA A 147 -6.14 -11.82 0.24
CA ALA A 147 -6.75 -13.14 0.16
C ALA A 147 -6.19 -14.06 1.25
N ASP A 148 -6.95 -15.11 1.53
CA ASP A 148 -6.53 -16.25 2.33
C ASP A 148 -6.86 -17.53 1.55
N PRO A 149 -5.88 -18.22 0.95
CA PRO A 149 -6.12 -19.43 0.16
C PRO A 149 -6.80 -20.55 0.93
N GLU A 150 -6.60 -20.59 2.24
CA GLU A 150 -7.18 -21.62 3.09
C GLU A 150 -8.57 -21.26 3.62
N SER A 151 -8.96 -19.98 3.47
CA SER A 151 -10.28 -19.45 3.85
C SER A 151 -10.68 -19.75 5.31
N LEU A 152 -9.72 -19.76 6.21
CA LEU A 152 -9.93 -20.22 7.59
C LEU A 152 -10.29 -19.09 8.56
N ASN A 153 -9.72 -17.89 8.39
CA ASN A 153 -9.76 -16.85 9.41
C ASN A 153 -10.01 -15.45 8.87
N ALA A 154 -10.58 -14.58 9.70
CA ALA A 154 -10.76 -13.18 9.34
C ALA A 154 -9.44 -12.39 9.40
N LEU A 155 -9.31 -11.39 8.52
CA LEU A 155 -8.31 -10.34 8.58
C LEU A 155 -8.91 -9.12 9.27
N TYR A 156 -8.29 -8.66 10.35
CA TYR A 156 -8.72 -7.48 11.09
C TYR A 156 -7.83 -6.30 10.72
N ILE A 157 -8.42 -5.30 10.12
CA ILE A 157 -7.70 -4.09 9.68
C ILE A 157 -7.74 -3.05 10.82
N LYS A 158 -6.56 -2.51 11.18
CA LYS A 158 -6.35 -1.42 12.14
C LYS A 158 -6.76 -1.72 13.58
N ARG A 159 -7.08 -2.94 13.90
CA ARG A 159 -7.37 -3.37 15.26
C ARG A 159 -6.69 -4.69 15.57
N SER A 160 -6.55 -4.96 16.84
CA SER A 160 -6.18 -6.28 17.33
C SER A 160 -7.31 -7.29 17.08
N ARG A 161 -6.96 -8.57 17.11
CA ARG A 161 -7.93 -9.67 17.06
C ARG A 161 -8.95 -9.58 18.22
N GLY A 162 -8.47 -9.29 19.45
CA GLY A 162 -9.30 -9.27 20.66
C GLY A 162 -9.96 -7.94 20.75
N ASP A 163 -10.35 -7.11 20.24
CA ASP A 163 -11.08 -5.83 20.22
C ASP A 163 -11.83 -5.49 21.56
N GLY A 164 -11.20 -5.78 22.68
CA GLY A 164 -11.79 -5.45 24.00
C GLY A 164 -11.78 -3.94 24.28
N ASP A 165 -12.77 -3.44 25.01
CA ASP A 165 -12.87 -2.03 25.40
C ASP A 165 -12.00 -1.76 26.64
N ASN A 166 -10.68 -1.71 26.44
CA ASN A 166 -9.73 -1.30 27.46
C ASN A 166 -8.43 -0.78 26.82
N ASN A 167 -7.57 -0.16 27.59
CA ASN A 167 -6.35 0.51 27.16
C ASN A 167 -5.23 -0.42 26.65
N ALA A 168 -5.39 -1.73 26.73
CA ALA A 168 -4.44 -2.68 26.16
C ALA A 168 -4.68 -2.92 24.65
N TYR A 169 -5.86 -2.62 24.13
CA TYR A 169 -6.21 -2.84 22.72
C TYR A 169 -5.99 -1.57 21.90
N ASN A 170 -5.09 -1.65 20.93
CA ASN A 170 -4.68 -0.49 20.16
C ASN A 170 -5.44 -0.36 18.83
N ARG A 171 -5.63 0.90 18.40
CA ARG A 171 -6.15 1.29 17.09
C ARG A 171 -5.08 2.08 16.36
N ILE A 172 -4.74 1.67 15.13
CA ILE A 172 -3.66 2.26 14.35
C ILE A 172 -4.17 2.57 12.95
N SER A 173 -3.74 3.68 12.32
CA SER A 173 -4.13 4.01 10.95
C SER A 173 -3.32 3.22 9.92
N SER A 174 -3.92 2.92 8.78
CA SER A 174 -3.25 2.43 7.56
C SER A 174 -3.30 3.49 6.47
N SER A 175 -2.38 3.46 5.53
CA SER A 175 -2.35 4.46 4.46
C SER A 175 -1.82 3.91 3.14
N ILE A 176 -2.27 4.52 2.06
CA ILE A 176 -1.68 4.40 0.73
C ILE A 176 -1.35 5.79 0.20
N THR A 177 -0.12 6.00 -0.24
CA THR A 177 0.37 7.25 -0.79
C THR A 177 0.96 7.02 -2.17
N LEU A 178 0.56 7.83 -3.11
CA LEU A 178 1.06 7.87 -4.48
C LEU A 178 1.81 9.18 -4.69
N MET A 179 3.07 9.09 -5.14
CA MET A 179 3.87 10.24 -5.50
C MET A 179 4.25 10.14 -6.97
N GLU A 180 3.84 11.09 -7.79
CA GLU A 180 4.33 11.21 -9.16
C GLU A 180 5.72 11.83 -9.16
N VAL A 181 6.66 11.12 -9.75
CA VAL A 181 8.05 11.54 -9.91
C VAL A 181 8.32 11.80 -11.38
N SER A 182 8.93 12.94 -11.70
CA SER A 182 9.29 13.26 -13.10
C SER A 182 10.27 12.24 -13.64
N GLY A 183 9.99 11.71 -14.85
CA GLY A 183 10.85 10.79 -15.58
C GLY A 183 11.70 11.50 -16.62
#